data_37492227c010fd8f6404fe1d6331e010
#
_entry.id   37492227c010fd8f6404fe1d6331e010
#
_cell.length_a   1.000
_cell.length_b   1.000
_cell.length_c   1.000
_cell.angle_alpha   90.00
_cell.angle_beta   90.00
_cell.angle_gamma   90.00
#
_symmetry.space_group_name_H-M   'P 1'
#
loop_
_entity.id
_entity.type
_entity.pdbx_description
1 polymer ?
#
loop_
_entity_poly.entity_id
_entity_poly.type
_entity_poly.pdbx_seq_one_letter_code
_entity_poly.pdbx_strand_id
1 'polypeptide(L)' 'MKKLTYEEFGKVMHNVYVHEYFPGVIRLGQAIFNSVYKYYPELANSLRNTGADCFYNDNKIIHFIDAILDK' A
#
# COMPACT_ATOMS: atom_id res chain seq x y z
N MET A 1 1.36 -14.51 6.95
CA MET A 1 0.63 -13.28 7.27
C MET A 1 -0.61 -13.18 6.39
N LYS A 2 -1.73 -12.74 6.94
CA LYS A 2 -2.99 -12.68 6.21
C LYS A 2 -2.96 -11.55 5.17
N LYS A 3 -3.29 -11.89 3.93
CA LYS A 3 -3.43 -10.92 2.86
C LYS A 3 -4.83 -10.31 2.89
N LEU A 4 -5.00 -9.21 2.17
CA LEU A 4 -6.26 -8.46 2.14
C LEU A 4 -7.23 -9.04 1.10
N THR A 5 -8.51 -9.06 1.46
CA THR A 5 -9.55 -9.33 0.47
C THR A 5 -9.70 -8.13 -0.46
N TYR A 6 -10.40 -8.32 -1.59
CA TYR A 6 -10.68 -7.19 -2.49
C TYR A 6 -11.46 -6.07 -1.80
N GLU A 7 -12.38 -6.42 -0.90
CA GLU A 7 -13.14 -5.43 -0.15
C GLU A 7 -12.23 -4.63 0.77
N GLU A 8 -11.35 -5.30 1.51
CA GLU A 8 -10.39 -4.63 2.39
C GLU A 8 -9.44 -3.74 1.60
N PHE A 9 -8.98 -4.25 0.45
CA PHE A 9 -8.11 -3.47 -0.44
C PHE A 9 -8.82 -2.22 -0.96
N GLY A 10 -10.12 -2.34 -1.30
CA GLY A 10 -10.90 -1.20 -1.74
C GLY A 10 -10.97 -0.09 -0.70
N LYS A 11 -11.12 -0.47 0.57
CA LYS A 11 -11.14 0.51 1.67
C LYS A 11 -9.78 1.20 1.82
N VAL A 12 -8.69 0.44 1.68
CA VAL A 12 -7.35 1.01 1.70
C VAL A 12 -7.19 2.04 0.59
N MET A 13 -7.59 1.69 -0.64
CA MET A 13 -7.44 2.60 -1.78
C MET A 13 -8.33 3.84 -1.65
N HIS A 14 -9.51 3.69 -1.06
CA HIS A 14 -10.35 4.84 -0.76
C HIS A 14 -9.61 5.81 0.16
N ASN A 15 -9.00 5.30 1.22
CA ASN A 15 -8.21 6.11 2.13
C ASN A 15 -7.03 6.78 1.43
N VAL A 16 -6.39 6.06 0.50
CA VAL A 16 -5.28 6.62 -0.27
C VAL A 16 -5.72 7.92 -0.96
N TYR A 17 -6.79 7.86 -1.73
CA TYR A 17 -7.19 9.00 -2.55
C TYR A 17 -7.89 10.10 -1.75
N VAL A 18 -8.49 9.78 -0.61
CA VAL A 18 -9.19 10.78 0.20
C VAL A 18 -8.26 11.46 1.20
N HIS A 19 -7.30 10.72 1.78
CA HIS A 19 -6.55 11.22 2.92
C HIS A 19 -5.03 11.20 2.77
N GLU A 20 -4.47 10.38 1.87
CA GLU A 20 -3.02 10.18 1.85
C GLU A 20 -2.33 10.69 0.60
N TYR A 21 -3.01 10.66 -0.55
CA TYR A 21 -2.39 11.01 -1.81
C TYR A 21 -2.61 12.47 -2.15
N PHE A 22 -1.51 13.23 -2.20
CA PHE A 22 -1.52 14.64 -2.59
C PHE A 22 -0.56 14.81 -3.77
N PRO A 23 -1.07 14.87 -5.01
CA PRO A 23 -0.22 14.99 -6.20
C PRO A 23 0.77 16.15 -6.08
N GLY A 24 2.03 15.87 -6.41
CA GLY A 24 3.10 16.86 -6.29
C GLY A 24 3.71 16.97 -4.91
N VAL A 25 3.11 16.34 -3.89
CA VAL A 25 3.60 16.36 -2.51
C VAL A 25 3.93 14.95 -2.03
N ILE A 26 2.97 14.03 -2.16
CA ILE A 26 3.15 12.64 -1.73
C ILE A 26 3.02 11.75 -2.97
N ARG A 27 4.02 10.88 -3.22
CA ARG A 27 3.95 9.94 -4.33
C ARG A 27 2.90 8.87 -4.07
N LEU A 28 2.31 8.35 -5.15
CA LEU A 28 1.25 7.34 -5.04
C LEU A 28 1.72 6.10 -4.27
N GLY A 29 2.92 5.61 -4.56
CA GLY A 29 3.47 4.45 -3.84
C GLY A 29 3.61 4.70 -2.35
N GLN A 30 4.07 5.89 -1.97
CA GLN A 30 4.17 6.27 -0.57
C GLN A 30 2.79 6.33 0.09
N ALA A 31 1.80 6.89 -0.61
CA ALA A 31 0.43 6.98 -0.08
C ALA A 31 -0.19 5.61 0.13
N ILE A 32 0.01 4.68 -0.82
CA ILE A 32 -0.50 3.32 -0.71
C ILE A 32 0.16 2.62 0.48
N PHE A 33 1.48 2.70 0.60
CA PHE A 33 2.20 2.10 1.73
C PHE A 33 1.67 2.65 3.06
N ASN A 34 1.53 3.98 3.15
CA ASN A 34 1.05 4.61 4.38
C ASN A 34 -0.36 4.15 4.75
N SER A 35 -1.25 3.99 3.77
CA SER A 35 -2.62 3.52 4.04
C SER A 35 -2.63 2.07 4.52
N VAL A 36 -1.83 1.20 3.92
CA VAL A 36 -1.71 -0.18 4.37
C VAL A 36 -1.12 -0.21 5.79
N TYR A 37 -0.10 0.59 6.04
CA TYR A 37 0.50 0.67 7.38
C TYR A 37 -0.51 1.11 8.42
N LYS A 38 -1.36 2.08 8.07
CA LYS A 38 -2.36 2.63 8.99
C LYS A 38 -3.35 1.57 9.47
N TYR A 39 -3.83 0.72 8.56
CA TYR A 39 -4.86 -0.27 8.88
C TYR A 39 -4.32 -1.67 9.13
N TYR A 40 -3.19 -2.00 8.55
CA TYR A 40 -2.58 -3.33 8.60
C TYR A 40 -1.07 -3.21 8.78
N PRO A 41 -0.62 -2.69 9.94
CA PRO A 41 0.80 -2.35 10.12
C PRO A 41 1.73 -3.56 10.01
N GLU A 42 1.29 -4.74 10.44
CA GLU A 42 2.13 -5.93 10.35
C GLU A 42 2.37 -6.32 8.90
N LEU A 43 1.32 -6.22 8.06
CA LEU A 43 1.45 -6.54 6.64
C LEU A 43 2.40 -5.57 5.94
N ALA A 44 2.24 -4.27 6.19
CA ALA A 44 3.13 -3.27 5.62
C ALA A 44 4.57 -3.48 6.07
N ASN A 45 4.78 -3.73 7.36
CA ASN A 45 6.12 -3.95 7.89
C ASN A 45 6.79 -5.19 7.32
N SER A 46 6.01 -6.23 7.01
CA SER A 46 6.58 -7.45 6.41
C SER A 46 7.15 -7.21 5.02
N LEU A 47 6.70 -6.16 4.35
CA LEU A 47 7.15 -5.83 2.99
C LEU A 47 8.14 -4.67 2.95
N ARG A 48 8.37 -4.01 4.09
CA ARG A 48 9.29 -2.88 4.18
C ARG A 48 10.70 -3.32 3.80
N ASN A 49 11.35 -2.56 2.94
CA ASN A 49 12.71 -2.82 2.46
C ASN A 49 12.86 -4.13 1.67
N THR A 50 11.75 -4.71 1.20
CA THR A 50 11.79 -5.85 0.29
C THR A 50 11.70 -5.36 -1.16
N GLY A 51 11.80 -6.28 -2.11
CA GLY A 51 11.60 -5.94 -3.53
C GLY A 51 10.19 -5.48 -3.86
N ALA A 52 9.23 -5.68 -2.95
CA ALA A 52 7.84 -5.26 -3.14
C ALA A 52 7.52 -3.92 -2.46
N ASP A 53 8.48 -3.30 -1.75
CA ASP A 53 8.26 -2.05 -1.04
C ASP A 53 8.12 -0.88 -2.03
N CYS A 54 6.96 -0.25 -2.08
CA CYS A 54 6.69 0.85 -2.99
C CYS A 54 6.84 2.23 -2.35
N PHE A 55 7.29 2.31 -1.10
CA PHE A 55 7.33 3.58 -0.37
C PHE A 55 8.19 4.63 -1.09
N TYR A 56 9.34 4.22 -1.61
CA TYR A 56 10.28 5.13 -2.28
C TYR A 56 10.25 5.02 -3.80
N ASN A 57 9.48 4.09 -4.38
CA ASN A 57 9.54 3.82 -5.80
C ASN A 57 8.17 3.38 -6.32
N ASP A 58 7.52 4.25 -7.08
CA ASP A 58 6.19 3.97 -7.65
C ASP A 58 6.21 2.79 -8.63
N ASN A 59 7.36 2.46 -9.21
CA ASN A 59 7.47 1.29 -10.07
C ASN A 59 7.26 -0.03 -9.32
N LYS A 60 7.29 0.00 -8.00
CA LYS A 60 7.04 -1.18 -7.16
C LYS A 60 5.60 -1.31 -6.72
N ILE A 61 4.71 -0.39 -7.13
CA ILE A 61 3.31 -0.43 -6.71
C ILE A 61 2.65 -1.76 -7.09
N ILE A 62 2.85 -2.23 -8.33
CA ILE A 62 2.27 -3.50 -8.79
C ILE A 62 2.75 -4.65 -7.91
N HIS A 63 4.04 -4.68 -7.60
CA HIS A 63 4.60 -5.73 -6.74
C HIS A 63 4.04 -5.67 -5.33
N PHE A 64 3.86 -4.46 -4.79
CA PHE A 64 3.31 -4.28 -3.46
C PHE A 64 1.86 -4.75 -3.41
N ILE A 65 1.04 -4.32 -4.36
CA ILE A 65 -0.36 -4.73 -4.44
C ILE A 65 -0.47 -6.25 -4.59
N ASP A 66 0.36 -6.83 -5.46
CA ASP A 66 0.36 -8.28 -5.67
C ASP A 66 0.70 -9.03 -4.38
N ALA A 67 1.57 -8.47 -3.56
CA ALA A 67 1.99 -9.09 -2.31
C ALA A 67 0.93 -8.98 -1.20
N ILE A 68 0.13 -7.91 -1.19
CA ILE A 68 -0.85 -7.70 -0.12
C ILE A 68 -2.23 -8.24 -0.45
N LEU A 69 -2.55 -8.43 -1.72
CA LEU A 69 -3.90 -8.80 -2.16
C LEU A 69 -4.04 -10.32 -2.22
N ASP A 70 -5.09 -10.83 -1.59
CA ASP A 70 -5.43 -12.26 -1.65
C ASP A 70 -6.26 -12.50 -2.89
N LYS A 71 -5.63 -13.13 -3.86
CA LYS A 71 -6.26 -13.39 -5.16
C LYS A 71 -6.97 -14.74 -5.20
#